data_31127fa5239d13ff84426202c04127bd
#
_entry.id   31127fa5239d13ff84426202c04127bd
#
_cell.length_a   1.000
_cell.length_b   1.000
_cell.length_c   1.000
_cell.angle_alpha   90.00
_cell.angle_beta   90.00
_cell.angle_gamma   90.00
#
_symmetry.space_group_name_H-M   'P 1'
#
loop_
_entity.id
_entity.type
_entity.pdbx_description
1 polymer ?
#
loop_
_entity_poly.entity_id
_entity_poly.type
_entity_poly.pdbx_seq_one_letter_code
_entity_poly.pdbx_strand_id
1 'polypeptide(L)'
;MYDMSRVNANGYFDAMSKEDRHQLKTKLNAQRTADFKSGTYAAEAGLPDKLTGAEPQFVKDYYDYYKTPRGYHKRSKNSNTGWNMTSSLSFINMPILTYSDEIKSAVLMIHGENAHSRYFSEDAFKKLTGDNKELMIIPNANHVDLYDKTDKIPFDKITRFFQDNLK
;
A
#
# COMPACT_ATOMS: atom_id res chain seq x y z
N MET A 1 4.02 -6.13 -1.98
CA MET A 1 2.59 -6.02 -1.63
C MET A 1 2.41 -4.92 -0.59
N TYR A 2 1.28 -4.21 -0.58
CA TYR A 2 0.90 -3.26 0.47
C TYR A 2 -0.50 -3.63 0.96
N ASP A 3 -0.65 -3.95 2.23
CA ASP A 3 -1.94 -4.41 2.79
C ASP A 3 -2.76 -3.22 3.31
N MET A 4 -3.59 -2.66 2.42
CA MET A 4 -4.50 -1.54 2.76
C MET A 4 -5.52 -1.93 3.83
N SER A 5 -5.96 -3.18 3.86
CA SER A 5 -6.89 -3.65 4.90
C SER A 5 -6.23 -3.64 6.27
N ARG A 6 -5.04 -4.20 6.38
CA ARG A 6 -4.28 -4.27 7.62
C ARG A 6 -3.90 -2.88 8.13
N VAL A 7 -3.37 -2.00 7.27
CA VAL A 7 -2.97 -0.67 7.73
C VAL A 7 -4.15 0.19 8.19
N ASN A 8 -5.29 0.08 7.51
CA ASN A 8 -6.51 0.79 7.95
C ASN A 8 -7.11 0.20 9.22
N ALA A 9 -6.99 -1.12 9.42
CA ALA A 9 -7.53 -1.79 10.61
C ALA A 9 -6.62 -1.69 11.83
N ASN A 10 -5.32 -1.72 11.65
CA ASN A 10 -4.35 -1.92 12.72
C ASN A 10 -3.28 -0.82 12.80
N GLY A 11 -3.24 0.10 11.83
CA GLY A 11 -2.14 1.06 11.70
C GLY A 11 -0.85 0.42 11.17
N TYR A 12 0.19 1.23 11.04
CA TYR A 12 1.53 0.71 10.71
C TYR A 12 2.07 -0.14 11.86
N PHE A 13 2.66 -1.27 11.51
CA PHE A 13 3.23 -2.24 12.46
C PHE A 13 2.22 -2.73 13.52
N ASP A 14 0.92 -2.74 13.16
CA ASP A 14 -0.20 -3.12 14.04
C ASP A 14 -0.27 -2.30 15.36
N ALA A 15 0.15 -1.04 15.31
CA ALA A 15 0.23 -0.18 16.48
C ALA A 15 -1.13 0.36 16.95
N MET A 16 -2.20 0.25 16.13
CA MET A 16 -3.53 0.75 16.48
C MET A 16 -4.23 -0.19 17.49
N SER A 17 -4.65 0.36 18.62
CA SER A 17 -5.41 -0.38 19.61
C SER A 17 -6.85 -0.70 19.12
N LYS A 18 -7.55 -1.60 19.85
CA LYS A 18 -8.98 -1.86 19.60
C LYS A 18 -9.82 -0.61 19.84
N GLU A 19 -9.47 0.17 20.84
CA GLU A 19 -10.18 1.41 21.18
C GLU A 19 -10.00 2.46 20.09
N ASP A 20 -8.77 2.70 19.62
CA ASP A 20 -8.50 3.64 18.52
C ASP A 20 -9.25 3.24 17.25
N ARG A 21 -9.29 1.94 16.94
CA ARG A 21 -10.04 1.42 15.80
C ARG A 21 -11.56 1.61 15.98
N HIS A 22 -12.08 1.48 17.19
CA HIS A 22 -13.48 1.75 17.47
C HIS A 22 -13.81 3.23 17.25
N GLN A 23 -12.99 4.13 17.79
CA GLN A 23 -13.14 5.57 17.61
C GLN A 23 -13.02 5.97 16.12
N LEU A 24 -12.06 5.40 15.39
CA LEU A 24 -11.92 5.61 13.95
C LEU A 24 -13.21 5.20 13.22
N LYS A 25 -13.74 4.01 13.47
CA LYS A 25 -14.97 3.54 12.83
C LYS A 25 -16.17 4.42 13.17
N THR A 26 -16.29 4.87 14.40
CA THR A 26 -17.34 5.80 14.84
C THR A 26 -17.26 7.13 14.07
N LYS A 27 -16.06 7.73 13.98
CA LYS A 27 -15.81 8.94 13.20
C LYS A 27 -16.18 8.77 11.72
N LEU A 28 -15.71 7.68 11.12
CA LEU A 28 -15.94 7.41 9.69
C LEU A 28 -17.43 7.14 9.38
N ASN A 29 -18.16 6.47 10.28
CA ASN A 29 -19.60 6.26 10.12
C ASN A 29 -20.39 7.58 10.24
N ALA A 30 -20.02 8.46 11.19
CA ALA A 30 -20.60 9.79 11.28
C ALA A 30 -20.34 10.61 10.00
N GLN A 31 -19.12 10.55 9.47
CA GLN A 31 -18.76 11.20 8.22
C GLN A 31 -19.59 10.67 7.03
N ARG A 32 -19.76 9.35 6.92
CA ARG A 32 -20.58 8.75 5.86
C ARG A 32 -22.02 9.24 5.89
N THR A 33 -22.58 9.43 7.09
CA THR A 33 -23.92 10.00 7.26
C THR A 33 -23.95 11.48 6.84
N ALA A 34 -22.90 12.26 7.17
CA ALA A 34 -22.79 13.65 6.77
C ALA A 34 -22.65 13.79 5.24
N ASP A 35 -21.80 12.98 4.61
CA ASP A 35 -21.62 12.94 3.16
C ASP A 35 -22.94 12.63 2.44
N PHE A 36 -23.70 11.65 2.92
CA PHE A 36 -25.01 11.33 2.36
C PHE A 36 -25.99 12.51 2.44
N LYS A 37 -26.04 13.18 3.59
CA LYS A 37 -26.94 14.33 3.79
C LYS A 37 -26.56 15.55 2.94
N SER A 38 -25.27 15.79 2.74
CA SER A 38 -24.77 16.94 1.97
C SER A 38 -24.72 16.69 0.46
N GLY A 39 -24.78 15.43 0.02
CA GLY A 39 -24.55 15.03 -1.37
C GLY A 39 -23.11 15.20 -1.85
N THR A 40 -22.15 15.39 -0.94
CA THR A 40 -20.74 15.56 -1.25
C THR A 40 -19.88 14.62 -0.38
N TYR A 41 -18.66 14.32 -0.82
CA TYR A 41 -17.75 13.45 -0.10
C TYR A 41 -16.61 14.25 0.53
N ALA A 42 -16.35 14.00 1.82
CA ALA A 42 -15.17 14.52 2.48
C ALA A 42 -13.91 13.78 1.97
N ALA A 43 -12.88 14.55 1.63
CA ALA A 43 -11.58 14.00 1.25
C ALA A 43 -10.65 13.94 2.46
N GLU A 44 -9.92 12.84 2.58
CA GLU A 44 -8.76 12.75 3.44
C GLU A 44 -7.55 13.29 2.68
N ALA A 45 -6.67 14.01 3.37
CA ALA A 45 -5.51 14.62 2.74
C ALA A 45 -4.59 13.56 2.10
N GLY A 46 -4.12 13.86 0.90
CA GLY A 46 -3.05 13.11 0.24
C GLY A 46 -1.67 13.51 0.78
N LEU A 47 -0.66 13.40 -0.08
CA LEU A 47 0.68 13.90 0.25
C LEU A 47 0.67 15.42 0.43
N PRO A 48 1.49 15.98 1.33
CA PRO A 48 1.59 17.43 1.52
C PRO A 48 2.04 18.12 0.23
N ASP A 49 1.62 19.36 0.03
CA ASP A 49 2.08 20.14 -1.14
C ASP A 49 3.50 20.65 -0.99
N LYS A 50 4.00 20.71 0.23
CA LYS A 50 5.39 21.09 0.54
C LYS A 50 5.85 20.32 1.78
N LEU A 51 7.07 19.80 1.70
CA LEU A 51 7.73 19.18 2.85
C LEU A 51 8.21 20.23 3.84
N THR A 52 8.07 19.93 5.13
CA THR A 52 8.60 20.73 6.24
C THR A 52 9.98 20.26 6.70
N GLY A 53 10.37 19.04 6.27
CA GLY A 53 11.59 18.36 6.70
C GLY A 53 11.38 17.39 7.87
N ALA A 54 10.28 17.53 8.63
CA ALA A 54 9.98 16.69 9.79
C ALA A 54 9.24 15.37 9.44
N GLU A 55 8.81 15.22 8.18
CA GLU A 55 8.06 14.05 7.75
C GLU A 55 8.89 12.77 7.86
N PRO A 56 8.25 11.62 8.12
CA PRO A 56 8.88 10.31 8.02
C PRO A 56 9.51 10.08 6.64
N GLN A 57 10.58 9.29 6.57
CA GLN A 57 11.31 9.07 5.31
C GLN A 57 10.40 8.58 4.18
N PHE A 58 9.48 7.67 4.45
CA PHE A 58 8.58 7.15 3.42
C PHE A 58 7.66 8.23 2.82
N VAL A 59 7.27 9.24 3.60
CA VAL A 59 6.49 10.40 3.09
C VAL A 59 7.36 11.24 2.15
N LYS A 60 8.63 11.42 2.48
CA LYS A 60 9.60 12.12 1.61
C LYS A 60 9.83 11.36 0.31
N ASP A 61 9.95 10.03 0.38
CA ASP A 61 10.10 9.16 -0.80
C ASP A 61 8.87 9.24 -1.71
N TYR A 62 7.66 9.22 -1.13
CA TYR A 62 6.41 9.37 -1.89
C TYR A 62 6.27 10.77 -2.47
N TYR A 63 6.65 11.81 -1.73
CA TYR A 63 6.66 13.18 -2.24
C TYR A 63 7.58 13.31 -3.44
N ASP A 64 8.82 12.80 -3.34
CA ASP A 64 9.81 12.80 -4.43
C ASP A 64 9.24 12.15 -5.69
N TYR A 65 8.50 11.06 -5.57
CA TYR A 65 7.87 10.44 -6.72
C TYR A 65 6.62 11.19 -7.19
N TYR A 66 5.62 11.36 -6.34
CA TYR A 66 4.28 11.81 -6.75
C TYR A 66 4.11 13.32 -6.90
N LYS A 67 4.95 14.13 -6.26
CA LYS A 67 4.84 15.60 -6.26
C LYS A 67 5.94 16.31 -7.06
N THR A 68 6.82 15.57 -7.73
CA THR A 68 7.89 16.09 -8.59
C THR A 68 7.74 15.58 -10.04
N PRO A 69 8.48 16.14 -11.02
CA PRO A 69 8.45 15.64 -12.40
C PRO A 69 8.79 14.16 -12.57
N ARG A 70 9.33 13.50 -11.54
CA ARG A 70 9.67 12.08 -11.55
C ARG A 70 8.45 11.19 -11.85
N GLY A 71 7.33 11.40 -11.20
CA GLY A 71 6.12 10.59 -11.37
C GLY A 71 4.82 11.39 -11.23
N TYR A 72 4.90 12.72 -11.15
CA TYR A 72 3.70 13.56 -11.07
C TYR A 72 2.81 13.39 -12.30
N HIS A 73 1.52 13.21 -12.06
CA HIS A 73 0.52 13.26 -13.12
C HIS A 73 -0.75 13.96 -12.65
N LYS A 74 -1.23 14.93 -13.44
CA LYS A 74 -2.40 15.77 -13.09
C LYS A 74 -3.70 14.98 -12.85
N ARG A 75 -3.81 13.76 -13.38
CA ARG A 75 -4.95 12.87 -13.17
C ARG A 75 -4.80 11.95 -11.96
N SER A 76 -3.66 11.97 -11.27
CA SER A 76 -3.45 11.20 -10.05
C SER A 76 -4.12 11.91 -8.87
N LYS A 77 -5.43 11.75 -8.74
CA LYS A 77 -6.26 12.44 -7.74
C LYS A 77 -5.82 12.11 -6.32
N ASN A 78 -5.63 10.82 -6.02
CA ASN A 78 -5.32 10.37 -4.67
C ASN A 78 -3.99 10.93 -4.15
N SER A 79 -2.95 11.01 -4.99
CA SER A 79 -1.67 11.60 -4.59
C SER A 79 -1.72 13.11 -4.46
N ASN A 80 -2.55 13.79 -5.26
CA ASN A 80 -2.59 15.26 -5.34
C ASN A 80 -3.62 15.89 -4.40
N THR A 81 -4.81 15.29 -4.26
CA THR A 81 -5.93 15.87 -3.51
C THR A 81 -6.47 14.99 -2.38
N GLY A 82 -5.94 13.76 -2.27
CA GLY A 82 -6.42 12.78 -1.30
C GLY A 82 -7.51 11.85 -1.85
N TRP A 83 -8.08 11.09 -0.97
CA TRP A 83 -9.12 10.10 -1.28
C TRP A 83 -10.37 10.32 -0.42
N ASN A 84 -11.45 9.64 -0.76
CA ASN A 84 -12.66 9.67 0.04
C ASN A 84 -12.34 9.15 1.45
N MET A 85 -12.59 9.97 2.47
CA MET A 85 -12.29 9.67 3.87
C MET A 85 -12.94 8.36 4.33
N THR A 86 -14.16 8.07 3.89
CA THR A 86 -14.90 6.87 4.32
C THR A 86 -14.46 5.57 3.63
N SER A 87 -13.52 5.63 2.66
CA SER A 87 -12.94 4.44 2.01
C SER A 87 -12.29 3.49 3.01
N SER A 88 -11.72 4.01 4.09
CA SER A 88 -11.12 3.22 5.17
C SER A 88 -12.08 2.21 5.80
N LEU A 89 -13.39 2.50 5.85
CA LEU A 89 -14.39 1.53 6.33
C LEU A 89 -14.45 0.26 5.49
N SER A 90 -14.36 0.40 4.17
CA SER A 90 -14.33 -0.74 3.25
C SER A 90 -13.06 -1.56 3.43
N PHE A 91 -11.91 -0.90 3.51
CA PHE A 91 -10.62 -1.59 3.74
C PHE A 91 -10.59 -2.36 5.06
N ILE A 92 -11.06 -1.78 6.16
CA ILE A 92 -11.11 -2.44 7.48
C ILE A 92 -11.92 -3.74 7.41
N ASN A 93 -12.97 -3.79 6.61
CA ASN A 93 -13.89 -4.92 6.51
C ASN A 93 -13.54 -5.92 5.39
N MET A 94 -12.41 -5.77 4.71
CA MET A 94 -12.00 -6.60 3.57
C MET A 94 -10.59 -7.16 3.77
N PRO A 95 -10.39 -8.13 4.69
CA PRO A 95 -9.08 -8.72 4.95
C PRO A 95 -8.62 -9.56 3.75
N ILE A 96 -7.72 -9.02 2.94
CA ILE A 96 -7.32 -9.58 1.63
C ILE A 96 -6.51 -10.87 1.71
N LEU A 97 -6.00 -11.22 2.89
CA LEU A 97 -5.17 -12.42 3.08
C LEU A 97 -5.93 -13.59 3.73
N THR A 98 -7.26 -13.51 3.85
CA THR A 98 -8.06 -14.54 4.56
C THR A 98 -7.91 -15.93 3.93
N TYR A 99 -7.83 -16.02 2.61
CA TYR A 99 -7.71 -17.28 1.87
C TYR A 99 -6.43 -17.35 1.05
N SER A 100 -5.38 -16.64 1.48
CA SER A 100 -4.11 -16.60 0.73
C SER A 100 -3.36 -17.93 0.71
N ASP A 101 -3.59 -18.81 1.68
CA ASP A 101 -3.08 -20.18 1.74
C ASP A 101 -3.71 -21.12 0.71
N GLU A 102 -4.86 -20.74 0.13
CA GLU A 102 -5.51 -21.50 -0.94
C GLU A 102 -4.98 -21.16 -2.34
N ILE A 103 -4.10 -20.19 -2.50
CA ILE A 103 -3.54 -19.77 -3.79
C ILE A 103 -2.64 -20.88 -4.34
N LYS A 104 -3.08 -21.52 -5.44
CA LYS A 104 -2.33 -22.61 -6.13
C LYS A 104 -1.37 -22.08 -7.18
N SER A 105 -1.67 -20.93 -7.80
CA SER A 105 -0.82 -20.31 -8.83
C SER A 105 0.55 -19.95 -8.28
N ALA A 106 1.55 -19.94 -9.16
CA ALA A 106 2.87 -19.41 -8.81
C ALA A 106 2.78 -17.93 -8.39
N VAL A 107 3.53 -17.55 -7.37
CA VAL A 107 3.58 -16.17 -6.87
C VAL A 107 5.01 -15.71 -6.73
N LEU A 108 5.36 -14.60 -7.37
CA LEU A 108 6.60 -13.86 -7.14
C LEU A 108 6.25 -12.53 -6.48
N MET A 109 6.68 -12.35 -5.23
CA MET A 109 6.60 -11.06 -4.53
C MET A 109 7.95 -10.35 -4.61
N ILE A 110 7.95 -9.09 -5.06
CA ILE A 110 9.16 -8.26 -5.12
C ILE A 110 8.93 -7.02 -4.23
N HIS A 111 9.88 -6.72 -3.36
CA HIS A 111 9.79 -5.57 -2.45
C HIS A 111 11.16 -4.94 -2.21
N GLY A 112 11.19 -3.61 -2.01
CA GLY A 112 12.42 -2.91 -1.67
C GLY A 112 12.84 -3.14 -0.21
N GLU A 113 14.13 -3.32 0.03
CA GLU A 113 14.69 -3.54 1.36
C GLU A 113 14.37 -2.41 2.34
N ASN A 114 14.46 -1.16 1.87
CA ASN A 114 14.26 0.05 2.67
C ASN A 114 12.80 0.56 2.63
N ALA A 115 11.89 -0.20 2.01
CA ALA A 115 10.49 0.19 1.99
C ALA A 115 9.85 0.02 3.37
N HIS A 116 9.21 1.07 3.90
CA HIS A 116 8.48 1.03 5.18
C HIS A 116 7.37 -0.04 5.21
N SER A 117 6.91 -0.47 4.03
CA SER A 117 5.85 -1.46 3.83
C SER A 117 6.37 -2.89 3.60
N ARG A 118 7.68 -3.13 3.74
CA ARG A 118 8.31 -4.44 3.48
C ARG A 118 7.67 -5.57 4.30
N TYR A 119 7.39 -5.32 5.57
CA TYR A 119 6.79 -6.32 6.47
C TYR A 119 5.44 -6.87 5.98
N PHE A 120 4.66 -6.09 5.21
CA PHE A 120 3.42 -6.61 4.60
C PHE A 120 3.69 -7.74 3.61
N SER A 121 4.74 -7.62 2.79
CA SER A 121 5.12 -8.69 1.85
C SER A 121 5.68 -9.90 2.57
N GLU A 122 6.51 -9.69 3.58
CA GLU A 122 7.09 -10.77 4.37
C GLU A 122 6.00 -11.58 5.10
N ASP A 123 5.04 -10.90 5.72
CA ASP A 123 3.94 -11.55 6.45
C ASP A 123 2.91 -12.19 5.51
N ALA A 124 2.64 -11.59 4.35
CA ALA A 124 1.81 -12.21 3.34
C ALA A 124 2.46 -13.49 2.78
N PHE A 125 3.77 -13.43 2.51
CA PHE A 125 4.52 -14.58 2.01
C PHE A 125 4.49 -15.77 2.97
N LYS A 126 4.58 -15.54 4.28
CA LYS A 126 4.46 -16.59 5.32
C LYS A 126 3.11 -17.32 5.31
N LYS A 127 2.07 -16.69 4.76
CA LYS A 127 0.73 -17.29 4.67
C LYS A 127 0.52 -18.10 3.38
N LEU A 128 1.36 -17.90 2.38
CA LEU A 128 1.28 -18.67 1.14
C LEU A 128 1.77 -20.08 1.36
N THR A 129 1.13 -21.04 0.69
CA THR A 129 1.47 -22.47 0.73
C THR A 129 1.98 -22.95 -0.61
N GLY A 130 2.72 -24.08 -0.64
CA GLY A 130 3.30 -24.68 -1.83
C GLY A 130 4.72 -24.18 -2.12
N ASP A 131 5.38 -24.86 -3.04
CA ASP A 131 6.80 -24.68 -3.42
C ASP A 131 7.01 -23.70 -4.58
N ASN A 132 5.93 -23.26 -5.21
CA ASN A 132 5.93 -22.29 -6.33
C ASN A 132 5.73 -20.85 -5.90
N LYS A 133 6.19 -20.49 -4.70
CA LYS A 133 6.10 -19.15 -4.11
C LYS A 133 7.50 -18.60 -3.86
N GLU A 134 7.71 -17.35 -4.22
CA GLU A 134 9.01 -16.70 -4.05
C GLU A 134 8.85 -15.27 -3.52
N LEU A 135 9.71 -14.87 -2.60
CA LEU A 135 9.85 -13.50 -2.12
C LEU A 135 11.26 -12.99 -2.45
N MET A 136 11.35 -11.91 -3.20
CA MET A 136 12.59 -11.25 -3.57
C MET A 136 12.66 -9.86 -2.95
N ILE A 137 13.66 -9.63 -2.11
CA ILE A 137 13.95 -8.32 -1.52
C ILE A 137 15.08 -7.66 -2.32
N ILE A 138 14.82 -6.46 -2.83
CA ILE A 138 15.79 -5.69 -3.63
C ILE A 138 16.62 -4.82 -2.69
N PRO A 139 17.94 -5.03 -2.64
CA PRO A 139 18.82 -4.26 -1.77
C PRO A 139 18.77 -2.75 -2.07
N ASN A 140 18.82 -1.94 -1.02
CA ASN A 140 18.87 -0.47 -1.10
C ASN A 140 17.73 0.18 -1.91
N ALA A 141 16.61 -0.51 -2.13
CA ALA A 141 15.43 0.05 -2.78
C ALA A 141 14.37 0.46 -1.75
N ASN A 142 13.77 1.63 -1.93
CA ASN A 142 12.58 2.04 -1.19
C ASN A 142 11.30 1.61 -1.93
N HIS A 143 10.13 2.01 -1.42
CA HIS A 143 8.86 1.60 -2.00
C HIS A 143 8.66 2.08 -3.44
N VAL A 144 9.03 3.33 -3.74
CA VAL A 144 8.80 3.96 -5.05
C VAL A 144 9.92 3.72 -6.05
N ASP A 145 11.07 3.23 -5.61
CA ASP A 145 12.19 2.93 -6.52
C ASP A 145 11.83 1.84 -7.55
N LEU A 146 10.95 0.92 -7.17
CA LEU A 146 10.48 -0.14 -8.06
C LEU A 146 9.36 0.30 -9.03
N TYR A 147 9.05 1.60 -9.10
CA TYR A 147 8.11 2.16 -10.07
C TYR A 147 8.79 2.60 -11.37
N ASP A 148 10.00 3.11 -11.27
CA ASP A 148 10.67 3.80 -12.39
C ASP A 148 12.19 3.56 -12.47
N LYS A 149 12.86 3.10 -11.41
CA LYS A 149 14.31 2.84 -11.43
C LYS A 149 14.58 1.48 -12.07
N THR A 150 14.73 1.51 -13.39
CA THR A 150 14.91 0.30 -14.22
C THR A 150 16.17 -0.49 -13.88
N ASP A 151 17.18 0.15 -13.31
CA ASP A 151 18.39 -0.49 -12.80
C ASP A 151 18.16 -1.31 -11.53
N LYS A 152 17.07 -1.02 -10.78
CA LYS A 152 16.67 -1.76 -9.57
C LYS A 152 15.59 -2.80 -9.82
N ILE A 153 14.78 -2.60 -10.85
CA ILE A 153 13.70 -3.54 -11.17
C ILE A 153 14.28 -4.82 -11.78
N PRO A 154 14.04 -6.01 -11.19
CA PRO A 154 14.69 -7.25 -11.63
C PRO A 154 13.96 -7.85 -12.85
N PHE A 155 14.00 -7.18 -14.00
CA PHE A 155 13.28 -7.57 -15.22
C PHE A 155 13.63 -8.99 -15.69
N ASP A 156 14.89 -9.41 -15.61
CA ASP A 156 15.30 -10.76 -15.99
C ASP A 156 14.65 -11.83 -15.11
N LYS A 157 14.52 -11.57 -13.82
CA LYS A 157 13.84 -12.47 -12.89
C LYS A 157 12.34 -12.54 -13.18
N ILE A 158 11.72 -11.38 -13.42
CA ILE A 158 10.30 -11.27 -13.76
C ILE A 158 10.01 -12.03 -15.06
N THR A 159 10.84 -11.81 -16.10
CA THR A 159 10.71 -12.47 -17.38
C THR A 159 10.79 -14.00 -17.25
N ARG A 160 11.81 -14.49 -16.54
CA ARG A 160 11.97 -15.93 -16.30
C ARG A 160 10.80 -16.51 -15.51
N PHE A 161 10.34 -15.82 -14.47
CA PHE A 161 9.19 -16.28 -13.70
C PHE A 161 7.95 -16.47 -14.57
N PHE A 162 7.66 -15.54 -15.46
CA PHE A 162 6.53 -15.69 -16.38
C PHE A 162 6.76 -16.81 -17.42
N GLN A 163 7.96 -16.94 -18.00
CA GLN A 163 8.29 -18.01 -18.93
C GLN A 163 8.13 -19.41 -18.31
N ASP A 164 8.49 -19.55 -17.05
CA ASP A 164 8.44 -20.84 -16.35
C ASP A 164 7.02 -21.22 -15.90
N ASN A 165 6.14 -20.25 -15.66
CA ASN A 165 4.84 -20.46 -15.03
C ASN A 165 3.63 -20.18 -15.92
N LEU A 166 3.77 -19.53 -17.08
CA LEU A 166 2.72 -19.35 -18.07
C LEU A 166 2.88 -20.42 -19.17
N LYS A 167 2.13 -21.51 -19.05
CA LYS A 167 2.08 -22.61 -20.03
C LYS A 167 0.68 -22.72 -20.60
#